data_18c93a5db2bc0ba8b40c6e15f6263979
#
_entry.id   18c93a5db2bc0ba8b40c6e15f6263979
#
_cell.length_a   1.000
_cell.length_b   1.000
_cell.length_c   1.000
_cell.angle_alpha   90.00
_cell.angle_beta   90.00
_cell.angle_gamma   90.00
#
_symmetry.space_group_name_H-M   'P 1'
#
loop_
_entity.id
_entity.type
_entity.pdbx_description
1 polymer ?
#
loop_
_entity_poly.entity_id
_entity_poly.type
_entity_poly.pdbx_seq_one_letter_code
_entity_poly.pdbx_strand_id
1 'polypeptide(L)'
;MPSYSYLKTDIINTTENDSTEFADQIPKLIEKTELRLTKDLDDVGLDEYTAISYVATNASIALNDRVRIVRNVNYTTSISVTGVPSSSKVNLLQRTYEYATDYWPIATSTGTPRYYSRKTNGSIYIV
;
A
#
# COMPACT_ATOMS: atom_id res chain seq x y z
N MET A 1 -10.74 1.27 -24.23
CA MET A 1 -11.37 1.06 -22.92
C MET A 1 -12.49 2.05 -22.75
N PRO A 2 -13.64 1.67 -22.23
CA PRO A 2 -14.70 2.62 -21.93
C PRO A 2 -14.20 3.64 -20.90
N SER A 3 -14.44 4.92 -21.18
CA SER A 3 -14.04 6.01 -20.29
C SER A 3 -15.04 6.16 -19.13
N TYR A 4 -14.63 6.85 -18.07
CA TYR A 4 -15.51 7.19 -16.94
C TYR A 4 -16.79 7.92 -17.40
N SER A 5 -16.66 8.81 -18.39
CA SER A 5 -17.81 9.51 -18.96
C SER A 5 -18.78 8.57 -19.67
N TYR A 6 -18.26 7.54 -20.34
CA TYR A 6 -19.09 6.50 -20.96
C TYR A 6 -19.89 5.72 -19.91
N LEU A 7 -19.22 5.29 -18.84
CA LEU A 7 -19.88 4.57 -17.73
C LEU A 7 -21.00 5.42 -17.10
N LYS A 8 -20.75 6.71 -16.85
CA LYS A 8 -21.77 7.63 -16.32
C LYS A 8 -22.98 7.72 -17.26
N THR A 9 -22.76 7.89 -18.55
CA THR A 9 -23.83 7.97 -19.55
C THR A 9 -24.61 6.65 -19.64
N ASP A 10 -23.92 5.54 -19.59
CA ASP A 10 -24.55 4.21 -19.66
C ASP A 10 -25.45 3.95 -18.43
N ILE A 11 -25.02 4.34 -17.25
CA ILE A 11 -25.83 4.25 -16.02
C ILE A 11 -27.10 5.10 -16.15
N ILE A 12 -27.00 6.34 -16.63
CA ILE A 12 -28.15 7.24 -16.81
C ILE A 12 -29.14 6.62 -17.81
N ASN A 13 -28.63 6.13 -18.94
CA ASN A 13 -29.47 5.52 -19.98
C ASN A 13 -30.15 4.24 -19.50
N THR A 14 -29.44 3.41 -18.74
CA THR A 14 -29.96 2.12 -18.25
C THR A 14 -31.00 2.34 -17.14
N THR A 15 -30.84 3.37 -16.32
CA THR A 15 -31.82 3.68 -15.26
C THR A 15 -32.96 4.56 -15.72
N GLU A 16 -32.89 5.08 -16.96
CA GLU A 16 -33.86 6.03 -17.51
C GLU A 16 -34.15 7.23 -16.59
N ASN A 17 -33.16 7.60 -15.79
CA ASN A 17 -33.26 8.69 -14.84
C ASN A 17 -32.25 9.78 -15.16
N ASP A 18 -32.70 10.86 -15.79
CA ASP A 18 -31.93 12.00 -16.24
C ASP A 18 -31.94 13.19 -15.27
N SER A 19 -32.50 13.00 -14.05
CA SER A 19 -32.51 14.05 -13.04
C SER A 19 -31.09 14.48 -12.65
N THR A 20 -30.90 15.78 -12.44
CA THR A 20 -29.61 16.32 -12.01
C THR A 20 -29.15 15.76 -10.68
N GLU A 21 -30.06 15.53 -9.75
CA GLU A 21 -29.77 14.93 -8.44
C GLU A 21 -29.20 13.52 -8.58
N PHE A 22 -29.75 12.70 -9.47
CA PHE A 22 -29.24 11.37 -9.75
C PHE A 22 -27.87 11.43 -10.41
N ALA A 23 -27.71 12.29 -11.42
CA ALA A 23 -26.44 12.48 -12.11
C ALA A 23 -25.29 12.91 -11.16
N ASP A 24 -25.58 13.68 -10.11
CA ASP A 24 -24.62 14.12 -9.09
C ASP A 24 -24.28 13.02 -8.06
N GLN A 25 -25.15 12.02 -7.90
CA GLN A 25 -24.90 10.88 -7.02
C GLN A 25 -24.04 9.78 -7.67
N ILE A 26 -24.05 9.66 -9.01
CA ILE A 26 -23.34 8.61 -9.73
C ILE A 26 -21.83 8.57 -9.38
N PRO A 27 -21.08 9.67 -9.33
CA PRO A 27 -19.69 9.64 -8.95
C PRO A 27 -19.42 9.02 -7.58
N LYS A 28 -20.27 9.36 -6.60
CA LYS A 28 -20.16 8.82 -5.24
C LYS A 28 -20.49 7.33 -5.16
N LEU A 29 -21.42 6.86 -5.98
CA LEU A 29 -21.74 5.43 -6.08
C LEU A 29 -20.62 4.64 -6.72
N ILE A 30 -20.00 5.18 -7.77
CA ILE A 30 -18.85 4.56 -8.43
C ILE A 30 -17.69 4.46 -7.43
N GLU A 31 -17.34 5.54 -6.74
CA GLU A 31 -16.28 5.56 -5.74
C GLU A 31 -16.51 4.52 -4.62
N LYS A 32 -17.73 4.42 -4.11
CA LYS A 32 -18.10 3.41 -3.10
C LYS A 32 -17.97 1.99 -3.64
N THR A 33 -18.35 1.77 -4.90
CA THR A 33 -18.28 0.46 -5.55
C THR A 33 -16.82 0.07 -5.79
N GLU A 34 -15.98 0.98 -6.28
CA GLU A 34 -14.55 0.76 -6.43
C GLU A 34 -13.88 0.42 -5.10
N LEU A 35 -14.22 1.16 -4.03
CA LEU A 35 -13.71 0.88 -2.70
C LEU A 35 -14.14 -0.50 -2.19
N ARG A 36 -15.35 -0.93 -2.49
CA ARG A 36 -15.83 -2.27 -2.14
C ARG A 36 -15.13 -3.34 -2.94
N LEU A 37 -14.99 -3.17 -4.25
CA LEU A 37 -14.26 -4.10 -5.11
C LEU A 37 -12.80 -4.26 -4.67
N THR A 38 -12.12 -3.18 -4.33
CA THR A 38 -10.73 -3.23 -3.84
C THR A 38 -10.58 -3.91 -2.49
N LYS A 39 -11.65 -3.99 -1.70
CA LYS A 39 -11.65 -4.74 -0.43
C LYS A 39 -11.89 -6.24 -0.63
N ASP A 40 -12.78 -6.56 -1.57
CA ASP A 40 -13.28 -7.93 -1.77
C ASP A 40 -12.43 -8.70 -2.79
N LEU A 41 -11.76 -7.99 -3.71
CA LEU A 41 -10.88 -8.58 -4.72
C LEU A 41 -9.43 -8.50 -4.28
N ASP A 42 -8.80 -9.65 -4.14
CA ASP A 42 -7.36 -9.80 -3.96
C ASP A 42 -6.72 -10.06 -5.34
N ASP A 43 -6.63 -9.01 -6.14
CA ASP A 43 -6.11 -9.09 -7.51
C ASP A 43 -4.66 -8.61 -7.58
N VAL A 44 -3.86 -9.28 -8.40
CA VAL A 44 -2.47 -8.92 -8.72
C VAL A 44 -2.35 -7.48 -9.26
N GLY A 45 -3.39 -7.00 -9.94
CA GLY A 45 -3.46 -5.60 -10.42
C GLY A 45 -3.53 -4.55 -9.32
N LEU A 46 -3.80 -4.94 -8.07
CA LEU A 46 -3.81 -4.06 -6.90
C LEU A 46 -2.48 -4.06 -6.13
N ASP A 47 -1.52 -4.88 -6.55
CA ASP A 47 -0.19 -4.92 -5.94
C ASP A 47 0.64 -3.71 -6.38
N GLU A 48 1.14 -2.97 -5.42
CA GLU A 48 2.04 -1.84 -5.64
C GLU A 48 3.42 -2.15 -5.05
N TYR A 49 4.46 -1.89 -5.84
CA TYR A 49 5.85 -2.01 -5.41
C TYR A 49 6.41 -0.61 -5.15
N THR A 50 6.73 -0.33 -3.92
CA THR A 50 7.27 0.98 -3.53
C THR A 50 8.67 0.80 -2.95
N ALA A 51 9.65 1.54 -3.50
CA ALA A 51 10.96 1.66 -2.92
C ALA A 51 11.00 2.82 -1.93
N ILE A 52 11.40 2.53 -0.69
CA ILE A 52 11.47 3.52 0.38
C ILE A 52 12.90 3.55 0.92
N SER A 53 13.48 4.74 1.01
CA SER A 53 14.78 4.92 1.65
C SER A 53 14.66 4.71 3.16
N TYR A 54 15.48 3.84 3.69
CA TYR A 54 15.58 3.55 5.12
C TYR A 54 16.80 4.24 5.71
N VAL A 55 16.59 4.95 6.82
CA VAL A 55 17.68 5.57 7.59
C VAL A 55 17.83 4.80 8.89
N ALA A 56 19.03 4.33 9.19
CA ALA A 56 19.31 3.46 10.35
C ALA A 56 18.88 4.05 11.71
N THR A 57 18.78 5.36 11.82
CA THR A 57 18.33 6.04 13.05
C THR A 57 16.81 6.12 13.20
N ASN A 58 16.06 5.72 12.15
CA ASN A 58 14.60 5.76 12.17
C ASN A 58 14.04 4.41 11.76
N ALA A 59 13.80 3.55 12.74
CA ALA A 59 13.27 2.21 12.52
C ALA A 59 11.82 2.19 12.00
N SER A 60 11.11 3.33 11.99
CA SER A 60 9.72 3.42 11.56
C SER A 60 9.63 4.02 10.16
N ILE A 61 8.96 3.33 9.25
CA ILE A 61 8.70 3.77 7.88
C ILE A 61 7.21 4.03 7.72
N ALA A 62 6.84 5.23 7.29
CA ALA A 62 5.47 5.55 6.94
C ALA A 62 5.07 4.86 5.62
N LEU A 63 3.89 4.30 5.60
CA LEU A 63 3.28 3.72 4.41
C LEU A 63 2.30 4.72 3.80
N ASN A 64 2.07 4.58 2.49
CA ASN A 64 1.01 5.32 1.83
C ASN A 64 -0.36 4.92 2.42
N ASP A 65 -1.28 5.87 2.56
CA ASP A 65 -2.63 5.64 3.12
C ASP A 65 -3.46 4.64 2.31
N ARG A 66 -3.08 4.38 1.06
CA ARG A 66 -3.68 3.37 0.19
C ARG A 66 -3.26 1.94 0.54
N VAL A 67 -2.15 1.76 1.26
CA VAL A 67 -1.64 0.42 1.60
C VAL A 67 -2.54 -0.24 2.64
N ARG A 68 -3.23 -1.29 2.24
CA ARG A 68 -4.09 -2.11 3.11
C ARG A 68 -3.32 -3.26 3.74
N ILE A 69 -2.56 -3.97 2.94
CA ILE A 69 -1.83 -5.17 3.34
C ILE A 69 -0.39 -5.04 2.85
N VAL A 70 0.55 -5.29 3.73
CA VAL A 70 1.97 -5.43 3.37
C VAL A 70 2.23 -6.91 3.16
N ARG A 71 2.48 -7.32 1.91
CA ARG A 71 2.72 -8.73 1.57
C ARG A 71 4.15 -9.15 1.82
N ASN A 72 5.09 -8.29 1.43
CA ASN A 72 6.51 -8.58 1.54
C ASN A 72 7.31 -7.30 1.73
N VAL A 73 8.37 -7.38 2.52
CA VAL A 73 9.35 -6.31 2.71
C VAL A 73 10.73 -6.87 2.41
N ASN A 74 11.41 -6.22 1.49
CA ASN A 74 12.78 -6.60 1.10
C ASN A 74 13.73 -5.47 1.46
N TYR A 75 14.90 -5.84 1.99
CA TYR A 75 16.01 -4.94 2.15
C TYR A 75 16.99 -5.09 0.99
N THR A 76 17.50 -3.97 0.50
CA THR A 76 18.60 -3.93 -0.47
C THR A 76 19.55 -2.78 -0.13
N THR A 77 20.85 -2.98 -0.33
CA THR A 77 21.85 -1.95 -0.04
C THR A 77 21.95 -0.90 -1.13
N SER A 78 21.50 -1.21 -2.34
CA SER A 78 21.53 -0.28 -3.46
C SER A 78 20.36 -0.50 -4.41
N ILE A 79 19.81 0.61 -4.90
CA ILE A 79 18.74 0.64 -5.89
C ILE A 79 19.27 1.42 -7.09
N SER A 80 19.08 0.89 -8.30
CA SER A 80 19.42 1.62 -9.52
C SER A 80 18.49 2.82 -9.73
N VAL A 81 18.87 3.72 -10.61
CA VAL A 81 18.08 4.90 -10.99
C VAL A 81 16.70 4.51 -11.55
N THR A 82 16.56 3.29 -12.06
CA THR A 82 15.30 2.74 -12.59
C THR A 82 14.44 2.07 -11.50
N GLY A 83 14.83 2.14 -10.22
CA GLY A 83 14.12 1.49 -9.12
C GLY A 83 14.32 -0.03 -9.02
N VAL A 84 15.11 -0.61 -9.91
CA VAL A 84 15.46 -2.04 -9.86
C VAL A 84 16.65 -2.23 -8.91
N PRO A 85 16.60 -3.18 -7.97
CA PRO A 85 17.73 -3.45 -7.09
C PRO A 85 18.98 -3.85 -7.88
N SER A 86 20.09 -3.18 -7.61
CA SER A 86 21.39 -3.50 -8.19
C SER A 86 22.20 -4.47 -7.33
N SER A 87 21.68 -4.81 -6.15
CA SER A 87 22.27 -5.79 -5.23
C SER A 87 21.27 -6.87 -4.84
N SER A 88 21.74 -7.90 -4.19
CA SER A 88 20.90 -8.99 -3.68
C SER A 88 19.82 -8.45 -2.75
N LYS A 89 18.59 -8.90 -2.97
CA LYS A 89 17.46 -8.62 -2.07
C LYS A 89 17.49 -9.61 -0.92
N VAL A 90 17.30 -9.09 0.29
CA VAL A 90 17.10 -9.89 1.49
C VAL A 90 15.67 -9.72 1.96
N ASN A 91 14.91 -10.80 2.02
CA ASN A 91 13.54 -10.79 2.53
C ASN A 91 13.57 -10.61 4.04
N LEU A 92 12.79 -9.66 4.54
CA LEU A 92 12.58 -9.48 5.96
C LEU A 92 11.42 -10.38 6.43
N LEU A 93 11.59 -10.97 7.59
CA LEU A 93 10.54 -11.82 8.19
C LEU A 93 9.58 -10.97 9.01
N GLN A 94 8.30 -11.19 8.81
CA GLN A 94 7.27 -10.53 9.62
C GLN A 94 7.24 -11.08 11.04
N ARG A 95 7.22 -10.18 12.02
CA ARG A 95 7.09 -10.46 13.45
C ARG A 95 6.09 -9.50 14.09
N THR A 96 5.69 -9.79 15.32
CA THR A 96 4.87 -8.86 16.11
C THR A 96 5.69 -7.65 16.52
N TYR A 97 5.04 -6.54 16.81
CA TYR A 97 5.74 -5.31 17.21
C TYR A 97 6.46 -5.49 18.55
N GLU A 98 5.85 -6.22 19.48
CA GLU A 98 6.44 -6.54 20.78
C GLU A 98 7.74 -7.34 20.60
N TYR A 99 7.73 -8.38 19.76
CA TYR A 99 8.93 -9.15 19.45
C TYR A 99 10.03 -8.27 18.87
N ALA A 100 9.70 -7.37 17.95
CA ALA A 100 10.67 -6.50 17.29
C ALA A 100 11.31 -5.51 18.29
N THR A 101 10.54 -4.97 19.23
CA THR A 101 11.02 -4.07 20.28
C THR A 101 11.87 -4.79 21.34
N ASP A 102 11.52 -6.02 21.68
CA ASP A 102 12.30 -6.84 22.62
C ASP A 102 13.63 -7.31 22.00
N TYR A 103 13.59 -7.66 20.69
CA TYR A 103 14.78 -8.08 19.96
C TYR A 103 15.78 -6.94 19.77
N TRP A 104 15.27 -5.70 19.55
CA TRP A 104 16.09 -4.53 19.33
C TRP A 104 15.66 -3.37 20.24
N PRO A 105 15.97 -3.45 21.55
CA PRO A 105 15.49 -2.47 22.53
C PRO A 105 16.18 -1.10 22.43
N ILE A 106 17.35 -1.05 21.78
CA ILE A 106 18.16 0.19 21.68
C ILE A 106 18.00 0.78 20.28
N ALA A 107 17.18 1.82 20.16
CA ALA A 107 16.85 2.47 18.90
C ALA A 107 18.06 3.11 18.18
N THR A 108 19.14 3.42 18.88
CA THR A 108 20.39 4.00 18.34
C THR A 108 21.37 2.97 17.82
N SER A 109 21.17 1.67 18.11
CA SER A 109 22.00 0.61 17.57
C SER A 109 21.67 0.40 16.10
N THR A 110 22.72 0.20 15.29
CA THR A 110 22.58 -0.01 13.83
C THR A 110 23.01 -1.42 13.47
N GLY A 111 22.34 -2.00 12.50
CA GLY A 111 22.66 -3.34 11.99
C GLY A 111 21.93 -3.62 10.67
N THR A 112 22.16 -4.81 10.12
CA THR A 112 21.44 -5.24 8.93
C THR A 112 20.03 -5.69 9.32
N PRO A 113 18.97 -5.12 8.77
CA PRO A 113 17.61 -5.48 9.09
C PRO A 113 17.31 -6.96 8.80
N ARG A 114 16.57 -7.61 9.67
CA ARG A 114 16.12 -9.00 9.51
C ARG A 114 14.62 -9.19 9.66
N TYR A 115 14.00 -8.32 10.44
CA TYR A 115 12.57 -8.44 10.76
C TYR A 115 11.84 -7.13 10.48
N TYR A 116 10.57 -7.26 10.19
CA TYR A 116 9.66 -6.13 10.17
C TYR A 116 8.39 -6.45 10.94
N SER A 117 7.77 -5.44 11.48
CA SER A 117 6.47 -5.53 12.15
C SER A 117 5.55 -4.40 11.70
N ARG A 118 4.27 -4.63 11.82
CA ARG A 118 3.29 -3.58 11.62
C ARG A 118 3.11 -2.83 12.94
N LYS A 119 3.46 -1.54 12.97
CA LYS A 119 3.33 -0.71 14.16
C LYS A 119 1.92 -0.10 14.25
N THR A 120 1.44 0.43 13.13
CA THR A 120 0.09 0.98 12.96
C THR A 120 -0.42 0.65 11.57
N ASN A 121 -1.66 1.07 11.24
CA ASN A 121 -2.17 0.90 9.88
C ASN A 121 -1.37 1.67 8.83
N GLY A 122 -0.69 2.75 9.21
CA GLY A 122 0.08 3.60 8.31
C GLY A 122 1.60 3.48 8.45
N SER A 123 2.15 2.52 9.22
CA SER A 123 3.60 2.40 9.38
C SER A 123 4.07 0.98 9.65
N ILE A 124 5.27 0.68 9.17
CA ILE A 124 6.03 -0.53 9.53
C ILE A 124 7.24 -0.15 10.37
N TYR A 125 7.64 -1.07 11.23
CA TYR A 125 8.83 -0.99 12.06
C TYR A 125 9.84 -2.04 11.59
N ILE A 126 11.09 -1.65 11.40
CA ILE A 126 12.15 -2.50 10.85
C ILE A 126 13.26 -2.64 11.88
N VAL A 127 13.70 -3.86 12.10
CA VAL A 127 14.81 -4.22 13.02
C VAL A 127 15.71 -5.28 12.41
#